data_085a301272d4aa5b1bb6d1859a15c3d6
#
_entry.id   085a301272d4aa5b1bb6d1859a15c3d6
#
_cell.length_a   1.000
_cell.length_b   1.000
_cell.length_c   1.000
_cell.angle_alpha   90.00
_cell.angle_beta   90.00
_cell.angle_gamma   90.00
#
_symmetry.space_group_name_H-M   'P 1'
#
loop_
_entity.id
_entity.type
_entity.pdbx_description
1 polymer ?
#
loop_
_entity_poly.entity_id
_entity_poly.type
_entity_poly.pdbx_seq_one_letter_code
_entity_poly.pdbx_strand_id
1 'polypeptide(L)'
;MQNSLKRMWALLGMLAAFAAVLAAQATAAHKAVTIVIWTDSDRAAAVTKVAGDWAATNGATIKVVTKNFGDIRDNLGTVAAADAPDVITAAHDWTGQLAANGLVQPLYPSAAVKKQFPTYTLNAFSYGTAVKKLYGIPAAVENIGLVVNTKLAKAPKTFAQLESEALAQKKKAHLSFGIAVQQGSGGDAYHMYPFFSGLGGYIFGVNHAGNLDPSDIGVASPTLLKNASLINKWNKEGLINSKVDGATAQNAFLKGQAAFWITGPWNADTLKKSGLSFKVMQVPAIVKPSVPFLGVQGFMVTKYAETHGVGSAATDLVTNFFASASAQTQLAAANGRPPANITARSSDPVLAQFCAASKGGVPMPNIPQMNSVWGDLGQAWVKSTKGSGATPAAVAFKTAARAIANKIG
;
A
#
# COMPACT_ATOMS: atom_id res chain seq x y z
N MET A 1 59.79 -15.77 55.10
CA MET A 1 59.54 -14.61 54.17
C MET A 1 59.41 -15.02 52.69
N GLN A 2 60.11 -16.03 52.18
CA GLN A 2 60.06 -16.43 50.76
C GLN A 2 58.69 -17.04 50.28
N ASN A 3 57.92 -17.68 51.15
CA ASN A 3 56.67 -18.34 50.75
C ASN A 3 55.47 -17.36 50.68
N SER A 4 55.54 -16.21 51.34
CA SER A 4 54.47 -15.19 51.25
C SER A 4 54.58 -14.38 49.96
N LEU A 5 55.82 -14.10 49.49
CA LEU A 5 56.02 -13.40 48.20
C LEU A 5 55.53 -14.24 47.00
N LYS A 6 55.81 -15.55 47.00
CA LYS A 6 55.35 -16.43 45.92
C LYS A 6 53.82 -16.54 45.82
N ARG A 7 53.11 -16.51 46.95
CA ARG A 7 51.63 -16.50 46.97
C ARG A 7 51.04 -15.14 46.51
N MET A 8 51.71 -14.04 46.80
CA MET A 8 51.29 -12.71 46.36
C MET A 8 51.43 -12.53 44.85
N TRP A 9 52.50 -13.06 44.25
CA TRP A 9 52.68 -13.05 42.79
C TRP A 9 51.73 -13.95 42.04
N ALA A 10 51.33 -15.11 42.63
CA ALA A 10 50.33 -16.00 42.04
C ALA A 10 48.91 -15.37 42.07
N LEU A 11 48.55 -14.64 43.14
CA LEU A 11 47.29 -13.93 43.23
C LEU A 11 47.20 -12.73 42.29
N LEU A 12 48.29 -11.98 42.12
CA LEU A 12 48.39 -10.91 41.15
C LEU A 12 48.31 -11.39 39.67
N GLY A 13 48.91 -12.55 39.39
CA GLY A 13 48.84 -13.20 38.08
C GLY A 13 47.42 -13.69 37.75
N MET A 14 46.68 -14.25 38.71
CA MET A 14 45.27 -14.64 38.51
C MET A 14 44.33 -13.44 38.34
N LEU A 15 44.54 -12.35 39.09
CA LEU A 15 43.75 -11.13 38.91
C LEU A 15 43.99 -10.45 37.53
N ALA A 16 45.25 -10.46 37.06
CA ALA A 16 45.56 -9.93 35.72
C ALA A 16 44.99 -10.82 34.60
N ALA A 17 45.00 -12.15 34.78
CA ALA A 17 44.36 -13.08 33.81
C ALA A 17 42.83 -12.93 33.79
N PHE A 18 42.20 -12.73 34.96
CA PHE A 18 40.75 -12.50 35.03
C PHE A 18 40.32 -11.14 34.43
N ALA A 19 41.13 -10.11 34.64
CA ALA A 19 40.91 -8.79 34.02
C ALA A 19 41.11 -8.85 32.49
N ALA A 20 42.05 -9.62 31.98
CA ALA A 20 42.28 -9.82 30.55
C ALA A 20 41.13 -10.61 29.88
N VAL A 21 40.56 -11.60 30.57
CA VAL A 21 39.40 -12.38 30.09
C VAL A 21 38.13 -11.51 30.08
N LEU A 22 37.93 -10.65 31.08
CA LEU A 22 36.82 -9.68 31.10
C LEU A 22 37.00 -8.59 30.04
N ALA A 23 38.22 -8.14 29.79
CA ALA A 23 38.51 -7.16 28.71
C ALA A 23 38.35 -7.79 27.32
N ALA A 24 38.67 -9.06 27.13
CA ALA A 24 38.44 -9.78 25.88
C ALA A 24 36.97 -10.05 25.59
N GLN A 25 36.13 -10.18 26.62
CA GLN A 25 34.68 -10.27 26.44
C GLN A 25 34.02 -8.91 26.14
N ALA A 26 34.61 -7.79 26.54
CA ALA A 26 34.12 -6.45 26.28
C ALA A 26 34.46 -5.95 24.86
N THR A 27 35.29 -6.65 24.11
CA THR A 27 35.66 -6.27 22.72
C THR A 27 35.22 -7.26 21.65
N ALA A 28 34.23 -8.09 21.92
CA ALA A 28 33.41 -8.63 20.84
C ALA A 28 32.64 -7.42 20.28
N ALA A 29 33.30 -6.63 19.40
CA ALA A 29 32.65 -5.61 18.62
C ALA A 29 31.46 -6.30 17.95
N HIS A 30 30.25 -6.03 18.43
CA HIS A 30 29.05 -6.45 17.73
C HIS A 30 29.22 -5.91 16.32
N LYS A 31 29.43 -6.81 15.36
CA LYS A 31 29.52 -6.42 13.95
C LYS A 31 28.23 -5.65 13.68
N ALA A 32 28.35 -4.36 13.40
CA ALA A 32 27.20 -3.50 13.23
C ALA A 32 26.28 -4.14 12.17
N VAL A 33 25.09 -4.52 12.60
CA VAL A 33 24.08 -5.18 11.75
C VAL A 33 23.57 -4.15 10.76
N THR A 34 23.65 -4.42 9.46
CA THR A 34 23.06 -3.56 8.43
C THR A 34 21.77 -4.20 7.92
N ILE A 35 20.65 -3.53 8.07
CA ILE A 35 19.36 -3.94 7.53
C ILE A 35 19.06 -3.17 6.26
N VAL A 36 18.82 -3.88 5.16
CA VAL A 36 18.45 -3.33 3.86
C VAL A 36 16.92 -3.28 3.76
N ILE A 37 16.36 -2.10 3.53
CA ILE A 37 14.91 -1.91 3.37
C ILE A 37 14.62 -1.43 1.95
N TRP A 38 13.78 -2.17 1.19
CA TRP A 38 13.23 -1.65 -0.05
C TRP A 38 11.90 -0.93 0.22
N THR A 39 11.79 0.27 -0.31
CA THR A 39 10.59 1.11 -0.23
C THR A 39 10.45 1.96 -1.49
N ASP A 40 9.32 2.61 -1.68
CA ASP A 40 9.11 3.56 -2.78
C ASP A 40 9.54 4.99 -2.40
N SER A 41 9.57 5.86 -3.41
CA SER A 41 9.98 7.26 -3.26
C SER A 41 9.12 8.04 -2.26
N ASP A 42 7.82 7.76 -2.19
CA ASP A 42 6.89 8.48 -1.31
C ASP A 42 7.16 8.21 0.16
N ARG A 43 7.74 7.04 0.49
CA ARG A 43 8.00 6.59 1.87
C ARG A 43 9.47 6.65 2.26
N ALA A 44 10.39 6.70 1.28
CA ALA A 44 11.82 6.54 1.53
C ALA A 44 12.36 7.47 2.63
N ALA A 45 12.03 8.76 2.59
CA ALA A 45 12.49 9.72 3.60
C ALA A 45 11.93 9.41 5.00
N ALA A 46 10.64 9.08 5.09
CA ALA A 46 9.99 8.72 6.36
C ALA A 46 10.56 7.41 6.94
N VAL A 47 10.72 6.38 6.11
CA VAL A 47 11.28 5.08 6.51
C VAL A 47 12.72 5.23 6.94
N THR A 48 13.56 6.01 6.20
CA THR A 48 14.95 6.25 6.57
C THR A 48 15.05 6.90 7.95
N LYS A 49 14.25 7.95 8.19
CA LYS A 49 14.27 8.66 9.48
C LYS A 49 13.82 7.72 10.61
N VAL A 50 12.65 7.12 10.47
CA VAL A 50 12.04 6.33 11.56
C VAL A 50 12.82 5.05 11.84
N ALA A 51 13.29 4.33 10.82
CA ALA A 51 14.17 3.17 11.02
C ALA A 51 15.55 3.57 11.57
N GLY A 52 16.04 4.76 11.22
CA GLY A 52 17.27 5.32 11.79
C GLY A 52 17.19 5.55 13.30
N ASP A 53 16.05 5.99 13.81
CA ASP A 53 15.82 6.15 15.25
C ASP A 53 15.95 4.80 15.99
N TRP A 54 15.43 3.70 15.41
CA TRP A 54 15.63 2.35 15.94
C TRP A 54 17.09 1.91 15.87
N ALA A 55 17.73 2.13 14.73
CA ALA A 55 19.11 1.72 14.50
C ALA A 55 20.10 2.38 15.49
N ALA A 56 19.89 3.67 15.79
CA ALA A 56 20.72 4.40 16.74
C ALA A 56 20.66 3.80 18.16
N THR A 57 19.54 3.21 18.56
CA THR A 57 19.37 2.60 19.88
C THR A 57 19.77 1.12 19.92
N ASN A 58 19.93 0.48 18.74
CA ASN A 58 20.23 -0.95 18.62
C ASN A 58 21.63 -1.24 18.04
N GLY A 59 22.48 -0.21 17.87
CA GLY A 59 23.83 -0.37 17.31
C GLY A 59 23.82 -0.94 15.89
N ALA A 60 22.79 -0.60 15.11
CA ALA A 60 22.57 -1.09 13.76
C ALA A 60 22.74 0.02 12.72
N THR A 61 22.76 -0.36 11.45
CA THR A 61 22.73 0.55 10.30
C THR A 61 21.51 0.23 9.43
N ILE A 62 20.85 1.26 8.92
CA ILE A 62 19.75 1.10 7.96
C ILE A 62 20.20 1.56 6.58
N LYS A 63 20.02 0.71 5.58
CA LYS A 63 20.21 1.04 4.17
C LYS A 63 18.85 1.01 3.46
N VAL A 64 18.31 2.18 3.14
CA VAL A 64 17.07 2.28 2.36
C VAL A 64 17.39 2.31 0.87
N VAL A 65 16.73 1.45 0.10
CA VAL A 65 16.84 1.38 -1.36
C VAL A 65 15.47 1.72 -1.95
N THR A 66 15.42 2.80 -2.73
CA THR A 66 14.19 3.24 -3.38
C THR A 66 13.94 2.45 -4.66
N LYS A 67 12.73 1.92 -4.82
CA LYS A 67 12.23 1.19 -5.99
C LYS A 67 10.89 1.78 -6.42
N ASN A 68 10.46 1.51 -7.66
CA ASN A 68 9.05 1.70 -7.98
C ASN A 68 8.22 0.72 -7.14
N PHE A 69 7.03 1.12 -6.69
CA PHE A 69 6.28 0.35 -5.71
C PHE A 69 5.98 -1.08 -6.19
N GLY A 70 5.52 -1.25 -7.44
CA GLY A 70 5.27 -2.57 -8.02
C GLY A 70 6.54 -3.43 -8.16
N ASP A 71 7.67 -2.80 -8.46
CA ASP A 71 8.96 -3.48 -8.66
C ASP A 71 9.48 -4.12 -7.35
N ILE A 72 9.07 -3.61 -6.17
CA ILE A 72 9.39 -4.24 -4.89
C ILE A 72 8.86 -5.66 -4.86
N ARG A 73 7.60 -5.85 -5.25
CA ARG A 73 6.97 -7.18 -5.34
C ARG A 73 7.58 -8.03 -6.46
N ASP A 74 7.66 -7.46 -7.64
CA ASP A 74 7.93 -8.22 -8.87
C ASP A 74 9.39 -8.68 -8.94
N ASN A 75 10.32 -7.90 -8.38
CA ASN A 75 11.75 -8.22 -8.40
C ASN A 75 12.22 -9.02 -7.16
N LEU A 76 11.41 -9.13 -6.10
CA LEU A 76 11.84 -9.80 -4.86
C LEU A 76 12.20 -11.27 -5.07
N GLY A 77 11.54 -11.96 -6.00
CA GLY A 77 11.80 -13.37 -6.29
C GLY A 77 12.99 -13.63 -7.21
N THR A 78 13.47 -12.62 -7.91
CA THR A 78 14.51 -12.74 -8.96
C THR A 78 15.81 -12.02 -8.61
N VAL A 79 15.83 -11.20 -7.59
CA VAL A 79 17.03 -10.49 -7.14
C VAL A 79 18.06 -11.47 -6.61
N ALA A 80 19.35 -11.21 -6.87
CA ALA A 80 20.44 -11.96 -6.25
C ALA A 80 20.39 -11.80 -4.73
N ALA A 81 20.66 -12.89 -3.99
CA ALA A 81 20.54 -12.89 -2.54
C ALA A 81 21.37 -11.75 -1.90
N ALA A 82 22.59 -11.50 -2.37
CA ALA A 82 23.46 -10.46 -1.83
C ALA A 82 22.89 -9.02 -1.99
N ASP A 83 22.01 -8.77 -2.96
CA ASP A 83 21.41 -7.48 -3.26
C ASP A 83 19.96 -7.37 -2.77
N ALA A 84 19.45 -8.45 -2.17
CA ALA A 84 18.07 -8.55 -1.73
C ALA A 84 17.82 -7.72 -0.44
N PRO A 85 16.59 -7.26 -0.22
CA PRO A 85 16.22 -6.57 1.00
C PRO A 85 15.96 -7.55 2.14
N ASP A 86 16.20 -7.11 3.38
CA ASP A 86 15.79 -7.80 4.59
C ASP A 86 14.34 -7.49 4.97
N VAL A 87 13.94 -6.25 4.69
CA VAL A 87 12.59 -5.74 4.96
C VAL A 87 12.07 -5.06 3.70
N ILE A 88 10.79 -5.18 3.45
CA ILE A 88 10.09 -4.44 2.39
C ILE A 88 8.91 -3.66 2.95
N THR A 89 8.63 -2.50 2.37
CA THR A 89 7.29 -1.92 2.45
C THR A 89 6.39 -2.64 1.45
N ALA A 90 5.18 -2.99 1.86
CA ALA A 90 4.30 -3.83 1.05
C ALA A 90 2.84 -3.40 1.16
N ALA A 91 2.09 -3.58 0.08
CA ALA A 91 0.64 -3.61 0.13
C ALA A 91 0.16 -5.02 0.51
N HIS A 92 -0.93 -5.09 1.25
CA HIS A 92 -1.40 -6.36 1.80
C HIS A 92 -1.87 -7.37 0.73
N ASP A 93 -2.30 -6.92 -0.43
CA ASP A 93 -2.70 -7.79 -1.55
C ASP A 93 -1.54 -8.64 -2.12
N TRP A 94 -0.28 -8.29 -1.78
CA TRP A 94 0.90 -9.09 -2.12
C TRP A 94 1.11 -10.29 -1.20
N THR A 95 0.45 -10.29 -0.04
CA THR A 95 0.70 -11.26 1.05
C THR A 95 0.61 -12.71 0.57
N GLY A 96 -0.47 -13.06 -0.11
CA GLY A 96 -0.67 -14.43 -0.58
C GLY A 96 0.40 -14.88 -1.57
N GLN A 97 0.73 -14.04 -2.54
CA GLN A 97 1.77 -14.35 -3.53
C GLN A 97 3.14 -14.50 -2.90
N LEU A 98 3.55 -13.53 -2.08
CA LEU A 98 4.88 -13.54 -1.48
C LEU A 98 5.04 -14.69 -0.47
N ALA A 99 4.00 -14.97 0.32
CA ALA A 99 4.00 -16.07 1.29
C ALA A 99 3.97 -17.44 0.59
N ALA A 100 3.13 -17.63 -0.43
CA ALA A 100 3.07 -18.88 -1.19
C ALA A 100 4.40 -19.21 -1.89
N ASN A 101 5.13 -18.18 -2.34
CA ASN A 101 6.45 -18.34 -2.96
C ASN A 101 7.61 -18.39 -1.94
N GLY A 102 7.31 -18.39 -0.63
CA GLY A 102 8.33 -18.44 0.43
C GLY A 102 9.29 -17.24 0.43
N LEU A 103 8.85 -16.07 -0.07
CA LEU A 103 9.68 -14.86 -0.18
C LEU A 103 9.66 -14.01 1.09
N VAL A 104 8.65 -14.18 1.94
CA VAL A 104 8.48 -13.47 3.21
C VAL A 104 8.28 -14.45 4.35
N GLN A 105 8.67 -14.04 5.55
CA GLN A 105 8.63 -14.88 6.75
C GLN A 105 7.35 -14.64 7.55
N PRO A 106 6.79 -15.68 8.21
CA PRO A 106 5.73 -15.50 9.17
C PRO A 106 6.24 -14.74 10.42
N LEU A 107 5.43 -13.81 10.90
CA LEU A 107 5.72 -12.98 12.05
C LEU A 107 4.84 -13.38 13.24
N TYR A 108 5.41 -13.31 14.46
CA TYR A 108 4.75 -13.72 15.69
C TYR A 108 4.76 -12.59 16.74
N PRO A 109 4.13 -11.43 16.44
CA PRO A 109 4.04 -10.35 17.43
C PRO A 109 3.24 -10.79 18.66
N SER A 110 3.57 -10.21 19.81
CA SER A 110 2.88 -10.51 21.07
C SER A 110 1.39 -10.19 21.00
N ALA A 111 0.59 -10.77 21.90
CA ALA A 111 -0.83 -10.46 22.01
C ALA A 111 -1.07 -8.96 22.33
N ALA A 112 -0.17 -8.33 23.08
CA ALA A 112 -0.23 -6.91 23.39
C ALA A 112 -0.04 -6.04 22.13
N VAL A 113 0.90 -6.41 21.25
CA VAL A 113 1.09 -5.74 19.95
C VAL A 113 -0.14 -5.94 19.06
N LYS A 114 -0.64 -7.17 18.92
CA LYS A 114 -1.83 -7.45 18.09
C LYS A 114 -3.05 -6.64 18.49
N LYS A 115 -3.28 -6.42 19.78
CA LYS A 115 -4.40 -5.60 20.30
C LYS A 115 -4.34 -4.14 19.87
N GLN A 116 -3.20 -3.65 19.40
CA GLN A 116 -3.05 -2.27 18.93
C GLN A 116 -3.54 -2.08 17.49
N PHE A 117 -4.00 -3.13 16.81
CA PHE A 117 -4.45 -3.09 15.42
C PHE A 117 -5.89 -3.56 15.28
N PRO A 118 -6.69 -2.92 14.42
CA PRO A 118 -7.98 -3.48 14.01
C PRO A 118 -7.80 -4.86 13.38
N THR A 119 -8.65 -5.80 13.72
CA THR A 119 -8.56 -7.20 13.26
C THR A 119 -8.45 -7.31 11.73
N TYR A 120 -9.17 -6.45 10.98
CA TYR A 120 -9.14 -6.50 9.52
C TYR A 120 -7.75 -6.17 8.94
N THR A 121 -6.96 -5.31 9.61
CA THR A 121 -5.61 -4.95 9.14
C THR A 121 -4.62 -6.09 9.36
N LEU A 122 -4.74 -6.84 10.45
CA LEU A 122 -3.97 -8.06 10.68
C LEU A 122 -4.38 -9.17 9.71
N ASN A 123 -5.69 -9.34 9.48
CA ASN A 123 -6.20 -10.30 8.50
C ASN A 123 -5.73 -10.00 7.08
N ALA A 124 -5.57 -8.73 6.74
CA ALA A 124 -5.03 -8.29 5.45
C ALA A 124 -3.62 -8.84 5.19
N PHE A 125 -2.77 -8.88 6.22
CA PHE A 125 -1.42 -9.46 6.13
C PHE A 125 -1.35 -10.94 6.57
N SER A 126 -2.49 -11.61 6.69
CA SER A 126 -2.54 -13.03 7.06
C SER A 126 -2.86 -13.91 5.85
N TYR A 127 -2.10 -14.99 5.68
CA TYR A 127 -2.30 -15.96 4.59
C TYR A 127 -2.06 -17.38 5.07
N GLY A 128 -2.73 -18.33 4.44
CA GLY A 128 -2.60 -19.77 4.68
C GLY A 128 -3.93 -20.49 4.44
N THR A 129 -3.85 -21.73 3.95
CA THR A 129 -5.03 -22.55 3.62
C THR A 129 -5.60 -23.26 4.85
N ALA A 130 -4.79 -23.98 5.61
CA ALA A 130 -5.21 -24.69 6.82
C ALA A 130 -5.09 -23.80 8.07
N VAL A 131 -3.98 -23.11 8.22
CA VAL A 131 -3.72 -22.17 9.33
C VAL A 131 -3.21 -20.86 8.74
N LYS A 132 -3.92 -19.77 9.02
CA LYS A 132 -3.47 -18.43 8.62
C LYS A 132 -2.33 -17.98 9.52
N LYS A 133 -1.20 -17.59 8.91
CA LYS A 133 -0.06 -16.97 9.57
C LYS A 133 0.02 -15.50 9.17
N LEU A 134 0.50 -14.65 10.06
CA LEU A 134 0.74 -13.23 9.79
C LEU A 134 2.10 -13.07 9.11
N TYR A 135 2.17 -12.30 8.01
CA TYR A 135 3.40 -12.09 7.23
C TYR A 135 3.84 -10.63 7.16
N GLY A 136 3.05 -9.71 7.70
CA GLY A 136 3.41 -8.30 7.75
C GLY A 136 2.76 -7.60 8.93
N ILE A 137 3.40 -6.51 9.36
CA ILE A 137 2.84 -5.61 10.37
C ILE A 137 2.18 -4.43 9.65
N PRO A 138 0.88 -4.18 9.87
CA PRO A 138 0.20 -3.01 9.31
C PRO A 138 0.86 -1.72 9.80
N ALA A 139 1.06 -0.75 8.91
CA ALA A 139 1.62 0.57 9.25
C ALA A 139 0.66 1.70 8.91
N ALA A 140 -0.10 1.56 7.84
CA ALA A 140 -1.07 2.57 7.41
C ALA A 140 -2.30 1.92 6.77
N VAL A 141 -3.41 2.65 6.80
CA VAL A 141 -4.63 2.33 6.05
C VAL A 141 -4.90 3.44 5.04
N GLU A 142 -5.39 3.06 3.86
CA GLU A 142 -5.63 4.03 2.80
C GLU A 142 -6.80 3.62 1.91
N ASN A 143 -7.37 4.58 1.22
CA ASN A 143 -8.45 4.38 0.25
C ASN A 143 -8.46 5.55 -0.75
N ILE A 144 -9.10 5.33 -1.88
CA ILE A 144 -9.36 6.37 -2.86
C ILE A 144 -10.55 7.22 -2.41
N GLY A 145 -10.44 8.53 -2.60
CA GLY A 145 -11.53 9.49 -2.43
C GLY A 145 -11.69 10.39 -3.65
N LEU A 146 -12.83 11.05 -3.74
CA LEU A 146 -13.11 12.13 -4.68
C LEU A 146 -12.73 13.45 -4.01
N VAL A 147 -11.71 14.12 -4.51
CA VAL A 147 -11.33 15.47 -4.10
C VAL A 147 -12.04 16.47 -4.99
N VAL A 148 -12.81 17.38 -4.40
CA VAL A 148 -13.58 18.40 -5.07
C VAL A 148 -12.93 19.77 -4.84
N ASN A 149 -12.57 20.50 -5.89
CA ASN A 149 -12.20 21.90 -5.76
C ASN A 149 -13.47 22.74 -5.57
N THR A 150 -13.71 23.19 -4.35
CA THR A 150 -14.98 23.84 -3.97
C THR A 150 -15.16 25.25 -4.53
N LYS A 151 -14.10 25.84 -5.11
CA LYS A 151 -14.23 27.09 -5.87
C LYS A 151 -14.74 26.86 -7.31
N LEU A 152 -14.57 25.65 -7.85
CA LEU A 152 -14.95 25.31 -9.21
C LEU A 152 -16.27 24.53 -9.27
N ALA A 153 -16.54 23.67 -8.28
CA ALA A 153 -17.71 22.81 -8.26
C ALA A 153 -18.26 22.64 -6.84
N LYS A 154 -19.54 22.33 -6.73
CA LYS A 154 -20.15 21.89 -5.47
C LYS A 154 -19.86 20.40 -5.23
N ALA A 155 -19.84 20.00 -3.96
CA ALA A 155 -19.75 18.60 -3.60
C ALA A 155 -20.98 17.84 -4.14
N PRO A 156 -20.81 16.90 -5.11
CA PRO A 156 -21.93 16.25 -5.77
C PRO A 156 -22.62 15.26 -4.84
N LYS A 157 -23.96 15.27 -4.81
CA LYS A 157 -24.76 14.32 -4.04
C LYS A 157 -25.08 13.05 -4.83
N THR A 158 -25.06 13.14 -6.16
CA THR A 158 -25.35 12.03 -7.08
C THR A 158 -24.27 11.94 -8.15
N PHE A 159 -24.12 10.77 -8.77
CA PHE A 159 -23.17 10.62 -9.88
C PHE A 159 -23.56 11.48 -11.08
N ALA A 160 -24.85 11.66 -11.35
CA ALA A 160 -25.31 12.55 -12.42
C ALA A 160 -24.88 14.02 -12.20
N GLN A 161 -24.88 14.49 -10.95
CA GLN A 161 -24.33 15.82 -10.63
C GLN A 161 -22.80 15.86 -10.85
N LEU A 162 -22.07 14.84 -10.40
CA LEU A 162 -20.63 14.74 -10.65
C LEU A 162 -20.32 14.79 -12.15
N GLU A 163 -21.01 13.98 -12.94
CA GLU A 163 -20.86 13.90 -14.39
C GLU A 163 -21.14 15.26 -15.07
N SER A 164 -22.29 15.86 -14.75
CA SER A 164 -22.68 17.15 -15.32
C SER A 164 -21.67 18.27 -15.01
N GLU A 165 -21.28 18.41 -13.74
CA GLU A 165 -20.31 19.44 -13.33
C GLU A 165 -18.91 19.19 -13.90
N ALA A 166 -18.47 17.92 -13.94
CA ALA A 166 -17.18 17.56 -14.51
C ALA A 166 -17.10 17.86 -16.01
N LEU A 167 -18.15 17.57 -16.77
CA LEU A 167 -18.23 17.89 -18.21
C LEU A 167 -18.30 19.39 -18.45
N ALA A 168 -19.04 20.13 -17.63
CA ALA A 168 -19.09 21.59 -17.69
C ALA A 168 -17.70 22.18 -17.42
N GLN A 169 -17.00 21.71 -16.41
CA GLN A 169 -15.65 22.17 -16.08
C GLN A 169 -14.64 21.79 -17.16
N LYS A 170 -14.73 20.57 -17.73
CA LYS A 170 -13.92 20.16 -18.88
C LYS A 170 -14.05 21.15 -20.05
N LYS A 171 -15.27 21.53 -20.42
CA LYS A 171 -15.51 22.47 -21.48
C LYS A 171 -14.91 23.85 -21.17
N LYS A 172 -15.10 24.34 -19.94
CA LYS A 172 -14.60 25.65 -19.48
C LYS A 172 -13.07 25.69 -19.44
N ALA A 173 -12.41 24.63 -18.97
CA ALA A 173 -10.95 24.55 -18.83
C ALA A 173 -10.23 23.98 -20.06
N HIS A 174 -10.96 23.65 -21.12
CA HIS A 174 -10.43 23.07 -22.36
C HIS A 174 -9.63 21.76 -22.10
N LEU A 175 -10.08 20.94 -21.13
CA LEU A 175 -9.41 19.68 -20.77
C LEU A 175 -9.87 18.52 -21.64
N SER A 176 -8.99 17.53 -21.82
CA SER A 176 -9.30 16.28 -22.53
C SER A 176 -10.14 15.31 -21.71
N PHE A 177 -10.35 15.58 -20.43
CA PHE A 177 -11.08 14.71 -19.48
C PHE A 177 -11.90 15.56 -18.51
N GLY A 178 -12.98 15.01 -17.96
CA GLY A 178 -13.84 15.70 -16.99
C GLY A 178 -13.40 15.48 -15.55
N ILE A 179 -12.98 14.26 -15.23
CA ILE A 179 -12.46 13.88 -13.91
C ILE A 179 -10.97 13.57 -14.06
N ALA A 180 -10.13 14.18 -13.24
CA ALA A 180 -8.72 13.86 -13.14
C ALA A 180 -8.59 12.53 -12.37
N VAL A 181 -8.42 11.43 -13.10
CA VAL A 181 -8.19 10.09 -12.55
C VAL A 181 -7.08 9.42 -13.33
N GLN A 182 -6.06 8.95 -12.59
CA GLN A 182 -4.94 8.31 -13.23
C GLN A 182 -5.29 6.92 -13.77
N GLN A 183 -4.74 6.61 -14.93
CA GLN A 183 -4.73 5.30 -15.55
C GLN A 183 -3.36 5.02 -16.19
N GLY A 184 -2.87 5.92 -17.03
CA GLY A 184 -1.63 5.74 -17.79
C GLY A 184 -1.74 4.59 -18.80
N SER A 185 -0.63 4.21 -19.43
CA SER A 185 -0.59 3.15 -20.44
C SER A 185 -0.82 1.74 -19.87
N GLY A 186 -0.45 1.52 -18.62
CA GLY A 186 -0.64 0.25 -17.90
C GLY A 186 -2.06 0.04 -17.39
N GLY A 187 -2.81 1.13 -17.26
CA GLY A 187 -4.09 1.16 -16.56
C GLY A 187 -3.90 1.18 -15.04
N ASP A 188 -4.91 1.65 -14.32
CA ASP A 188 -4.90 1.72 -12.86
C ASP A 188 -6.24 1.25 -12.28
N ALA A 189 -6.33 -0.05 -12.05
CA ALA A 189 -7.53 -0.67 -11.51
C ALA A 189 -7.82 -0.23 -10.08
N TYR A 190 -6.83 0.22 -9.31
CA TYR A 190 -7.00 0.70 -7.94
C TYR A 190 -7.75 2.04 -7.91
N HIS A 191 -7.29 3.03 -8.70
CA HIS A 191 -7.97 4.33 -8.80
C HIS A 191 -9.34 4.23 -9.50
N MET A 192 -9.49 3.27 -10.42
CA MET A 192 -10.74 3.05 -11.13
C MET A 192 -11.75 2.19 -10.35
N TYR A 193 -11.35 1.62 -9.20
CA TYR A 193 -12.21 0.68 -8.47
C TYR A 193 -13.56 1.28 -8.00
N PRO A 194 -13.67 2.53 -7.53
CA PRO A 194 -14.97 3.11 -7.19
C PRO A 194 -15.95 3.15 -8.36
N PHE A 195 -15.47 3.37 -9.58
CA PHE A 195 -16.31 3.29 -10.78
C PHE A 195 -16.69 1.86 -11.11
N PHE A 196 -15.73 0.93 -10.97
CA PHE A 196 -15.93 -0.48 -11.19
C PHE A 196 -16.98 -1.08 -10.24
N SER A 197 -16.86 -0.86 -8.94
CA SER A 197 -17.81 -1.31 -7.93
C SER A 197 -19.17 -0.64 -8.09
N GLY A 198 -19.18 0.66 -8.41
CA GLY A 198 -20.41 1.43 -8.68
C GLY A 198 -21.18 0.94 -9.89
N LEU A 199 -20.52 0.32 -10.86
CA LEU A 199 -21.15 -0.36 -12.01
C LEU A 199 -21.57 -1.80 -11.70
N GLY A 200 -21.23 -2.34 -10.53
CA GLY A 200 -21.57 -3.68 -10.08
C GLY A 200 -20.49 -4.74 -10.36
N GLY A 201 -19.23 -4.31 -10.63
CA GLY A 201 -18.08 -5.19 -10.70
C GLY A 201 -17.57 -5.55 -9.29
N TYR A 202 -16.95 -6.70 -9.19
CA TYR A 202 -16.19 -7.16 -8.02
C TYR A 202 -15.00 -8.00 -8.51
N ILE A 203 -14.01 -8.26 -7.65
CA ILE A 203 -12.84 -9.04 -8.09
C ILE A 203 -13.16 -10.53 -8.01
N PHE A 204 -13.27 -11.06 -6.82
CA PHE A 204 -13.62 -12.45 -6.56
C PHE A 204 -14.87 -12.53 -5.70
N GLY A 205 -15.70 -13.51 -5.95
CA GLY A 205 -16.82 -13.86 -5.09
C GLY A 205 -16.36 -14.44 -3.76
N VAL A 206 -17.35 -14.83 -2.95
CA VAL A 206 -17.12 -15.42 -1.63
C VAL A 206 -17.84 -16.76 -1.58
N ASN A 207 -17.14 -17.82 -1.21
CA ASN A 207 -17.71 -19.15 -1.08
C ASN A 207 -18.57 -19.28 0.20
N HIS A 208 -19.26 -20.40 0.37
CA HIS A 208 -20.12 -20.65 1.54
C HIS A 208 -19.40 -20.57 2.90
N ALA A 209 -18.08 -20.74 2.94
CA ALA A 209 -17.28 -20.63 4.15
C ALA A 209 -16.82 -19.18 4.43
N GLY A 210 -17.22 -18.21 3.60
CA GLY A 210 -16.83 -16.80 3.74
C GLY A 210 -15.42 -16.49 3.24
N ASN A 211 -14.76 -17.40 2.52
CA ASN A 211 -13.46 -17.17 1.92
C ASN A 211 -13.61 -16.68 0.47
N LEU A 212 -12.61 -15.92 -0.01
CA LEU A 212 -12.55 -15.52 -1.41
C LEU A 212 -12.54 -16.75 -2.32
N ASP A 213 -13.35 -16.70 -3.37
CA ASP A 213 -13.43 -17.73 -4.39
C ASP A 213 -12.85 -17.23 -5.71
N PRO A 214 -11.61 -17.60 -6.06
CA PRO A 214 -10.98 -17.14 -7.29
C PRO A 214 -11.60 -17.72 -8.56
N SER A 215 -12.50 -18.70 -8.46
CA SER A 215 -13.27 -19.22 -9.60
C SER A 215 -14.47 -18.32 -9.96
N ASP A 216 -14.97 -17.51 -9.00
CA ASP A 216 -16.02 -16.52 -9.23
C ASP A 216 -15.38 -15.14 -9.51
N ILE A 217 -15.09 -14.88 -10.79
CA ILE A 217 -14.43 -13.66 -11.28
C ILE A 217 -15.48 -12.63 -11.68
N GLY A 218 -15.67 -11.60 -10.85
CA GLY A 218 -16.66 -10.54 -11.05
C GLY A 218 -16.26 -9.41 -12.02
N VAL A 219 -15.11 -9.55 -12.71
CA VAL A 219 -14.59 -8.55 -13.66
C VAL A 219 -15.52 -8.35 -14.86
N ALA A 220 -16.30 -9.38 -15.20
CA ALA A 220 -17.36 -9.30 -16.20
C ALA A 220 -18.71 -9.73 -15.61
N SER A 221 -19.02 -9.32 -14.39
CA SER A 221 -20.30 -9.65 -13.73
C SER A 221 -21.49 -9.24 -14.61
N PRO A 222 -22.61 -9.97 -14.54
CA PRO A 222 -23.82 -9.61 -15.30
C PRO A 222 -24.26 -8.15 -15.05
N THR A 223 -24.13 -7.66 -13.82
CA THR A 223 -24.48 -6.29 -13.46
C THR A 223 -23.56 -5.27 -14.12
N LEU A 224 -22.23 -5.51 -14.09
CA LEU A 224 -21.29 -4.63 -14.79
C LEU A 224 -21.55 -4.60 -16.30
N LEU A 225 -21.72 -5.77 -16.92
CA LEU A 225 -21.98 -5.86 -18.37
C LEU A 225 -23.26 -5.18 -18.80
N LYS A 226 -24.32 -5.25 -17.99
CA LYS A 226 -25.59 -4.54 -18.22
C LYS A 226 -25.36 -3.02 -18.22
N ASN A 227 -24.42 -2.52 -17.42
CA ASN A 227 -24.15 -1.10 -17.24
C ASN A 227 -22.91 -0.60 -18.04
N ALA A 228 -22.26 -1.46 -18.80
CA ALA A 228 -21.02 -1.14 -19.53
C ALA A 228 -21.20 -0.01 -20.56
N SER A 229 -22.42 0.24 -21.05
CA SER A 229 -22.73 1.37 -21.93
C SER A 229 -22.45 2.73 -21.30
N LEU A 230 -22.48 2.85 -19.98
CA LEU A 230 -22.10 4.08 -19.26
C LEU A 230 -20.61 4.38 -19.46
N ILE A 231 -19.74 3.38 -19.44
CA ILE A 231 -18.30 3.58 -19.72
C ILE A 231 -18.10 4.08 -21.16
N ASN A 232 -18.82 3.50 -22.12
CA ASN A 232 -18.76 3.98 -23.52
C ASN A 232 -19.21 5.43 -23.64
N LYS A 233 -20.27 5.82 -22.91
CA LYS A 233 -20.75 7.20 -22.82
C LYS A 233 -19.67 8.10 -22.23
N TRP A 234 -19.08 7.75 -21.07
CA TRP A 234 -18.02 8.53 -20.43
C TRP A 234 -16.80 8.73 -21.32
N ASN A 235 -16.42 7.68 -22.07
CA ASN A 235 -15.36 7.78 -23.07
C ASN A 235 -15.72 8.79 -24.18
N LYS A 236 -16.92 8.67 -24.75
CA LYS A 236 -17.39 9.56 -25.84
C LYS A 236 -17.44 11.01 -25.40
N GLU A 237 -17.93 11.29 -24.20
CA GLU A 237 -18.03 12.63 -23.62
C GLU A 237 -16.68 13.16 -23.08
N GLY A 238 -15.70 12.25 -22.91
CA GLY A 238 -14.40 12.56 -22.33
C GLY A 238 -14.49 12.89 -20.85
N LEU A 239 -15.41 12.24 -20.13
CA LEU A 239 -15.49 12.31 -18.67
C LEU A 239 -14.27 11.64 -18.03
N ILE A 240 -13.89 10.48 -18.55
CA ILE A 240 -12.71 9.70 -18.16
C ILE A 240 -11.85 9.45 -19.39
N ASN A 241 -10.53 9.56 -19.25
CA ASN A 241 -9.58 9.34 -20.34
C ASN A 241 -8.35 8.60 -19.84
N SER A 242 -8.01 7.49 -20.48
CA SER A 242 -6.87 6.64 -20.10
C SER A 242 -5.49 7.25 -20.34
N LYS A 243 -5.39 8.34 -21.10
CA LYS A 243 -4.11 9.04 -21.32
C LYS A 243 -3.64 9.87 -20.10
N VAL A 244 -4.46 9.94 -19.05
CA VAL A 244 -4.16 10.65 -17.82
C VAL A 244 -3.32 9.77 -16.92
N ASP A 245 -2.08 10.13 -16.67
CA ASP A 245 -1.23 9.53 -15.64
C ASP A 245 -1.34 10.27 -14.30
N GLY A 246 -0.64 9.80 -13.27
CA GLY A 246 -0.71 10.38 -11.93
C GLY A 246 -0.26 11.84 -11.89
N ALA A 247 0.85 12.17 -12.57
CA ALA A 247 1.38 13.53 -12.61
C ALA A 247 0.44 14.49 -13.38
N THR A 248 -0.14 14.03 -14.49
CA THR A 248 -1.12 14.77 -15.26
C THR A 248 -2.39 15.06 -14.44
N ALA A 249 -2.92 14.05 -13.74
CA ALA A 249 -4.10 14.19 -12.89
C ALA A 249 -3.87 15.21 -11.76
N GLN A 250 -2.76 15.06 -11.04
CA GLN A 250 -2.35 15.96 -9.96
C GLN A 250 -2.19 17.41 -10.47
N ASN A 251 -1.40 17.59 -11.52
CA ASN A 251 -1.13 18.92 -12.08
C ASN A 251 -2.40 19.61 -12.57
N ALA A 252 -3.29 18.88 -13.24
CA ALA A 252 -4.56 19.42 -13.71
C ALA A 252 -5.42 19.94 -12.54
N PHE A 253 -5.52 19.16 -11.45
CA PHE A 253 -6.29 19.58 -10.28
C PHE A 253 -5.64 20.80 -9.58
N LEU A 254 -4.33 20.75 -9.33
CA LEU A 254 -3.61 21.82 -8.63
C LEU A 254 -3.62 23.15 -9.41
N LYS A 255 -3.63 23.10 -10.73
CA LYS A 255 -3.74 24.30 -11.60
C LYS A 255 -5.17 24.76 -11.83
N GLY A 256 -6.17 24.15 -11.18
CA GLY A 256 -7.57 24.49 -11.37
C GLY A 256 -8.12 24.14 -12.77
N GLN A 257 -7.45 23.22 -13.47
CA GLN A 257 -7.87 22.71 -14.78
C GLN A 257 -8.76 21.45 -14.69
N ALA A 258 -9.00 20.95 -13.49
CA ALA A 258 -9.98 19.93 -13.17
C ALA A 258 -10.67 20.30 -11.86
N ALA A 259 -11.98 20.17 -11.81
CA ALA A 259 -12.76 20.41 -10.59
C ALA A 259 -12.74 19.19 -9.66
N PHE A 260 -12.45 18.02 -10.20
CA PHE A 260 -12.52 16.74 -9.51
C PHE A 260 -11.24 15.93 -9.73
N TRP A 261 -10.73 15.35 -8.64
CA TRP A 261 -9.55 14.47 -8.67
C TRP A 261 -9.81 13.21 -7.86
N ILE A 262 -9.58 12.07 -8.47
CA ILE A 262 -9.60 10.77 -7.78
C ILE A 262 -8.17 10.47 -7.33
N THR A 263 -7.98 10.44 -6.01
CA THR A 263 -6.67 10.17 -5.40
C THR A 263 -6.81 9.66 -3.97
N GLY A 264 -5.71 9.37 -3.32
CA GLY A 264 -5.64 8.87 -1.95
C GLY A 264 -4.90 9.80 -0.99
N PRO A 265 -4.79 9.39 0.28
CA PRO A 265 -4.21 10.22 1.35
C PRO A 265 -2.72 10.55 1.17
N TRP A 266 -1.98 9.82 0.34
CA TRP A 266 -0.59 10.16 -0.01
C TRP A 266 -0.43 11.54 -0.64
N ASN A 267 -1.50 12.13 -1.15
CA ASN A 267 -1.53 13.50 -1.65
C ASN A 267 -2.06 14.53 -0.63
N ALA A 268 -2.27 14.16 0.63
CA ALA A 268 -2.80 15.06 1.66
C ALA A 268 -1.92 16.30 1.86
N ASP A 269 -0.59 16.11 1.90
CA ASP A 269 0.35 17.22 2.05
C ASP A 269 0.37 18.14 0.82
N THR A 270 0.33 17.57 -0.37
CA THR A 270 0.21 18.33 -1.62
C THR A 270 -1.07 19.17 -1.63
N LEU A 271 -2.20 18.60 -1.23
CA LEU A 271 -3.47 19.29 -1.13
C LEU A 271 -3.42 20.44 -0.12
N LYS A 272 -2.85 20.22 1.07
CA LYS A 272 -2.71 21.27 2.10
C LYS A 272 -1.83 22.43 1.62
N LYS A 273 -0.72 22.12 0.96
CA LYS A 273 0.24 23.10 0.45
C LYS A 273 -0.27 23.84 -0.80
N SER A 274 -1.30 23.33 -1.47
CA SER A 274 -1.81 23.92 -2.72
C SER A 274 -2.52 25.26 -2.54
N GLY A 275 -2.97 25.59 -1.34
CA GLY A 275 -3.81 26.76 -1.08
C GLY A 275 -5.24 26.67 -1.67
N LEU A 276 -5.59 25.54 -2.28
CA LEU A 276 -6.94 25.34 -2.84
C LEU A 276 -7.96 25.11 -1.72
N SER A 277 -9.17 25.59 -1.95
CA SER A 277 -10.33 25.18 -1.14
C SER A 277 -10.86 23.87 -1.68
N PHE A 278 -10.83 22.81 -0.88
CA PHE A 278 -11.27 21.49 -1.35
C PHE A 278 -12.03 20.71 -0.28
N LYS A 279 -12.70 19.66 -0.71
CA LYS A 279 -13.36 18.66 0.13
C LYS A 279 -13.06 17.28 -0.40
N VAL A 280 -12.75 16.32 0.50
CA VAL A 280 -12.64 14.90 0.14
C VAL A 280 -13.94 14.21 0.51
N MET A 281 -14.44 13.36 -0.37
CA MET A 281 -15.66 12.58 -0.16
C MET A 281 -15.61 11.26 -0.93
N GLN A 282 -16.54 10.37 -0.64
CA GLN A 282 -16.74 9.17 -1.44
C GLN A 282 -17.28 9.52 -2.82
N VAL A 283 -16.87 8.75 -3.84
CA VAL A 283 -17.50 8.83 -5.18
C VAL A 283 -18.98 8.52 -5.02
N PRO A 284 -19.90 9.37 -5.52
CA PRO A 284 -21.34 9.08 -5.44
C PRO A 284 -21.72 7.77 -6.12
N ALA A 285 -22.74 7.09 -5.58
CA ALA A 285 -23.25 5.84 -6.15
C ALA A 285 -23.63 6.02 -7.64
N ILE A 286 -23.24 5.04 -8.46
CA ILE A 286 -23.59 4.98 -9.89
C ILE A 286 -24.89 4.16 -10.02
N VAL A 287 -24.79 2.83 -10.11
CA VAL A 287 -25.92 1.88 -10.09
C VAL A 287 -25.93 1.12 -8.75
N LYS A 288 -24.75 0.94 -8.21
CA LYS A 288 -24.46 0.41 -6.89
C LYS A 288 -23.63 1.44 -6.11
N PRO A 289 -23.44 1.28 -4.79
CA PRO A 289 -22.49 2.09 -4.06
C PRO A 289 -21.11 2.04 -4.69
N SER A 290 -20.52 3.23 -4.94
CA SER A 290 -19.17 3.37 -5.50
C SER A 290 -18.14 3.24 -4.37
N VAL A 291 -17.92 2.02 -3.87
CA VAL A 291 -17.02 1.78 -2.75
C VAL A 291 -15.56 1.69 -3.21
N PRO A 292 -14.60 2.28 -2.48
CA PRO A 292 -13.19 2.13 -2.79
C PRO A 292 -12.64 0.79 -2.32
N PHE A 293 -11.46 0.42 -2.80
CA PHE A 293 -10.62 -0.51 -2.09
C PHE A 293 -10.14 0.08 -0.76
N LEU A 294 -10.07 -0.76 0.28
CA LEU A 294 -9.30 -0.47 1.49
C LEU A 294 -7.91 -1.08 1.31
N GLY A 295 -6.91 -0.21 1.23
CA GLY A 295 -5.51 -0.59 1.22
C GLY A 295 -4.98 -0.67 2.64
N VAL A 296 -4.22 -1.71 2.97
CA VAL A 296 -3.40 -1.76 4.18
C VAL A 296 -1.95 -1.85 3.74
N GLN A 297 -1.18 -0.85 4.11
CA GLN A 297 0.26 -0.79 3.85
C GLN A 297 1.00 -1.24 5.10
N GLY A 298 2.13 -1.92 4.94
CA GLY A 298 2.88 -2.42 6.09
C GLY A 298 4.30 -2.81 5.75
N PHE A 299 4.95 -3.48 6.69
CA PHE A 299 6.30 -3.98 6.56
C PHE A 299 6.31 -5.50 6.66
N MET A 300 7.07 -6.14 5.78
CA MET A 300 7.30 -7.58 5.78
C MET A 300 8.80 -7.86 5.93
N VAL A 301 9.15 -8.91 6.66
CA VAL A 301 10.51 -9.45 6.71
C VAL A 301 10.64 -10.48 5.59
N THR A 302 11.68 -10.34 4.78
CA THR A 302 11.93 -11.28 3.68
C THR A 302 12.69 -12.52 4.14
N LYS A 303 12.71 -13.57 3.31
CA LYS A 303 13.55 -14.75 3.56
C LYS A 303 15.04 -14.42 3.60
N TYR A 304 15.45 -13.34 2.94
CA TYR A 304 16.86 -12.97 2.82
C TYR A 304 17.45 -12.43 4.12
N ALA A 305 16.62 -11.92 5.04
CA ALA A 305 17.09 -11.48 6.35
C ALA A 305 17.82 -12.58 7.13
N GLU A 306 17.36 -13.84 7.02
CA GLU A 306 18.08 -15.00 7.60
C GLU A 306 19.40 -15.27 6.86
N THR A 307 19.39 -15.21 5.53
CA THR A 307 20.59 -15.42 4.71
C THR A 307 21.69 -14.39 5.03
N HIS A 308 21.29 -13.16 5.33
CA HIS A 308 22.21 -12.07 5.71
C HIS A 308 22.59 -12.08 7.19
N GLY A 309 22.01 -12.99 7.99
CA GLY A 309 22.27 -13.11 9.43
C GLY A 309 21.67 -11.97 10.25
N VAL A 310 20.64 -11.28 9.72
CA VAL A 310 19.97 -10.14 10.37
C VAL A 310 18.51 -10.42 10.73
N GLY A 311 18.04 -11.67 10.58
CA GLY A 311 16.65 -12.07 10.74
C GLY A 311 16.01 -11.63 12.06
N SER A 312 16.71 -11.81 13.18
CA SER A 312 16.23 -11.38 14.50
C SER A 312 16.08 -9.87 14.59
N ALA A 313 17.07 -9.10 14.11
CA ALA A 313 17.05 -7.64 14.13
C ALA A 313 15.97 -7.07 13.20
N ALA A 314 15.83 -7.64 11.99
CA ALA A 314 14.77 -7.26 11.05
C ALA A 314 13.38 -7.57 11.61
N THR A 315 13.22 -8.70 12.29
CA THR A 315 11.96 -9.08 12.95
C THR A 315 11.62 -8.12 14.09
N ASP A 316 12.59 -7.76 14.93
CA ASP A 316 12.38 -6.79 16.02
C ASP A 316 11.99 -5.40 15.47
N LEU A 317 12.73 -4.91 14.47
CA LEU A 317 12.40 -3.66 13.78
C LEU A 317 10.95 -3.65 13.29
N VAL A 318 10.50 -4.75 12.67
CA VAL A 318 9.15 -4.82 12.08
C VAL A 318 8.08 -5.07 13.14
N THR A 319 8.28 -6.06 14.04
CA THR A 319 7.21 -6.52 14.94
C THR A 319 7.05 -5.68 16.20
N ASN A 320 8.10 -5.00 16.65
CA ASN A 320 8.07 -4.21 17.87
C ASN A 320 8.16 -2.71 17.56
N PHE A 321 9.13 -2.28 16.77
CA PHE A 321 9.35 -0.85 16.56
C PHE A 321 8.36 -0.26 15.57
N PHE A 322 8.27 -0.74 14.32
CA PHE A 322 7.29 -0.25 13.34
C PHE A 322 5.83 -0.52 13.74
N ALA A 323 5.59 -1.51 14.60
CA ALA A 323 4.28 -1.75 15.18
C ALA A 323 3.86 -0.69 16.21
N SER A 324 4.82 0.03 16.82
CA SER A 324 4.55 0.97 17.90
C SER A 324 3.75 2.20 17.46
N ALA A 325 2.93 2.74 18.36
CA ALA A 325 2.18 3.96 18.12
C ALA A 325 3.11 5.16 17.80
N SER A 326 4.27 5.23 18.46
CA SER A 326 5.27 6.30 18.22
C SER A 326 5.81 6.27 16.80
N ALA A 327 6.29 5.10 16.33
CA ALA A 327 6.81 4.96 14.97
C ALA A 327 5.73 5.24 13.92
N GLN A 328 4.50 4.73 14.12
CA GLN A 328 3.41 4.96 13.18
C GLN A 328 2.91 6.40 13.17
N THR A 329 2.94 7.11 14.30
CA THR A 329 2.65 8.55 14.33
C THR A 329 3.70 9.33 13.53
N GLN A 330 4.98 8.99 13.65
CA GLN A 330 6.04 9.62 12.87
C GLN A 330 5.92 9.31 11.37
N LEU A 331 5.65 8.05 11.01
CA LEU A 331 5.42 7.66 9.61
C LEU A 331 4.21 8.41 9.02
N ALA A 332 3.09 8.48 9.76
CA ALA A 332 1.89 9.19 9.30
C ALA A 332 2.14 10.68 9.08
N ALA A 333 2.88 11.32 9.99
CA ALA A 333 3.25 12.73 9.87
C ALA A 333 4.15 13.02 8.66
N ALA A 334 5.01 12.06 8.30
CA ALA A 334 6.00 12.25 7.23
C ALA A 334 5.50 11.82 5.83
N ASN A 335 4.54 10.87 5.74
CA ASN A 335 4.07 10.34 4.45
C ASN A 335 2.56 10.53 4.18
N GLY A 336 1.85 11.22 5.08
CA GLY A 336 0.46 11.59 4.86
C GLY A 336 -0.54 10.43 4.83
N ARG A 337 -0.21 9.27 5.41
CA ARG A 337 -1.12 8.11 5.45
C ARG A 337 -1.68 7.89 6.86
N PRO A 338 -2.98 7.62 7.03
CA PRO A 338 -3.56 7.30 8.34
C PRO A 338 -2.87 6.08 8.96
N PRO A 339 -2.42 6.13 10.23
CA PRO A 339 -1.76 5.01 10.89
C PRO A 339 -2.72 3.84 11.09
N ALA A 340 -2.22 2.61 11.00
CA ALA A 340 -2.98 1.39 11.27
C ALA A 340 -3.12 1.09 12.76
N ASN A 341 -2.15 1.52 13.58
CA ASN A 341 -2.19 1.37 15.04
C ASN A 341 -3.25 2.28 15.64
N ILE A 342 -4.21 1.71 16.40
CA ILE A 342 -5.36 2.43 16.97
C ILE A 342 -5.00 3.48 18.01
N THR A 343 -3.81 3.40 18.60
CA THR A 343 -3.32 4.37 19.58
C THR A 343 -2.46 5.46 18.97
N ALA A 344 -1.98 5.25 17.74
CA ALA A 344 -1.34 6.29 16.96
C ALA A 344 -2.38 7.34 16.56
N ARG A 345 -2.05 8.61 16.67
CA ARG A 345 -2.99 9.71 16.42
C ARG A 345 -2.53 10.52 15.22
N SER A 346 -3.48 10.80 14.34
CA SER A 346 -3.34 11.85 13.35
C SER A 346 -4.48 12.84 13.56
N SER A 347 -4.14 14.10 13.84
CA SER A 347 -5.09 15.21 13.91
C SER A 347 -5.32 15.87 12.55
N ASP A 348 -4.77 15.31 11.48
CA ASP A 348 -4.86 15.87 10.13
C ASP A 348 -6.30 15.79 9.59
N PRO A 349 -6.98 16.93 9.39
CA PRO A 349 -8.36 16.93 8.93
C PRO A 349 -8.54 16.40 7.50
N VAL A 350 -7.50 16.44 6.68
CA VAL A 350 -7.54 15.87 5.31
C VAL A 350 -7.55 14.35 5.39
N LEU A 351 -6.71 13.76 6.25
CA LEU A 351 -6.71 12.32 6.49
C LEU A 351 -8.05 11.84 7.07
N ALA A 352 -8.67 12.62 7.96
CA ALA A 352 -9.99 12.31 8.48
C ALA A 352 -11.07 12.27 7.37
N GLN A 353 -10.99 13.16 6.38
CA GLN A 353 -11.90 13.14 5.23
C GLN A 353 -11.69 11.91 4.33
N PHE A 354 -10.43 11.50 4.08
CA PHE A 354 -10.16 10.25 3.36
C PHE A 354 -10.69 9.03 4.13
N CYS A 355 -10.49 8.97 5.44
CA CYS A 355 -11.09 7.92 6.27
C CYS A 355 -12.63 7.90 6.16
N ALA A 356 -13.29 9.05 6.18
CA ALA A 356 -14.74 9.13 6.00
C ALA A 356 -15.19 8.66 4.61
N ALA A 357 -14.38 8.90 3.57
CA ALA A 357 -14.64 8.46 2.21
C ALA A 357 -14.47 6.93 2.02
N SER A 358 -13.92 6.21 2.99
CA SER A 358 -13.75 4.75 2.94
C SER A 358 -15.00 3.95 3.27
N LYS A 359 -16.11 4.60 3.65
CA LYS A 359 -17.33 3.91 4.10
C LYS A 359 -17.79 2.84 3.11
N GLY A 360 -18.00 1.62 3.62
CA GLY A 360 -18.40 0.47 2.80
C GLY A 360 -17.28 -0.09 1.91
N GLY A 361 -16.07 0.46 2.00
CA GLY A 361 -14.92 -0.01 1.22
C GLY A 361 -14.59 -1.47 1.47
N VAL A 362 -13.98 -2.11 0.51
CA VAL A 362 -13.64 -3.54 0.55
C VAL A 362 -12.11 -3.73 0.58
N PRO A 363 -11.57 -4.58 1.43
CA PRO A 363 -10.15 -4.93 1.37
C PRO A 363 -9.78 -5.48 0.00
N MET A 364 -8.61 -5.15 -0.52
CA MET A 364 -8.09 -5.83 -1.70
C MET A 364 -7.91 -7.31 -1.39
N PRO A 365 -8.21 -8.22 -2.33
CA PRO A 365 -7.94 -9.64 -2.13
C PRO A 365 -6.46 -9.91 -1.85
N ASN A 366 -6.15 -10.61 -0.76
CA ASN A 366 -4.77 -10.93 -0.36
C ASN A 366 -4.35 -12.37 -0.72
N ILE A 367 -4.98 -12.96 -1.72
CA ILE A 367 -4.68 -14.30 -2.24
C ILE A 367 -3.76 -14.19 -3.48
N PRO A 368 -2.95 -15.24 -3.80
CA PRO A 368 -1.99 -15.21 -4.90
C PRO A 368 -2.59 -14.81 -6.25
N GLN A 369 -3.84 -15.22 -6.49
CA GLN A 369 -4.58 -14.95 -7.73
C GLN A 369 -4.80 -13.46 -8.01
N MET A 370 -4.77 -12.60 -6.97
CA MET A 370 -4.96 -11.16 -7.15
C MET A 370 -3.89 -10.54 -8.06
N ASN A 371 -2.68 -11.07 -8.06
CA ASN A 371 -1.62 -10.58 -8.96
C ASN A 371 -1.99 -10.70 -10.44
N SER A 372 -2.78 -11.71 -10.82
CA SER A 372 -3.26 -11.91 -12.19
C SER A 372 -4.36 -10.91 -12.60
N VAL A 373 -4.94 -10.17 -11.66
CA VAL A 373 -6.09 -9.27 -11.91
C VAL A 373 -5.63 -7.88 -12.34
N TRP A 374 -4.63 -7.32 -11.68
CA TRP A 374 -4.27 -5.90 -11.79
C TRP A 374 -4.07 -5.43 -13.23
N GLY A 375 -3.23 -6.14 -13.98
CA GLY A 375 -2.88 -5.76 -15.35
C GLY A 375 -4.08 -5.85 -16.30
N ASP A 376 -4.81 -6.97 -16.29
CA ASP A 376 -5.92 -7.18 -17.23
C ASP A 376 -7.11 -6.28 -16.93
N LEU A 377 -7.45 -6.06 -15.65
CA LEU A 377 -8.51 -5.13 -15.26
C LEU A 377 -8.11 -3.67 -15.59
N GLY A 378 -6.86 -3.28 -15.33
CA GLY A 378 -6.33 -1.98 -15.73
C GLY A 378 -6.44 -1.77 -17.25
N GLN A 379 -6.02 -2.77 -18.05
CA GLN A 379 -6.12 -2.72 -19.50
C GLN A 379 -7.56 -2.71 -20.04
N ALA A 380 -8.53 -3.30 -19.34
CA ALA A 380 -9.92 -3.17 -19.72
C ALA A 380 -10.39 -1.71 -19.64
N TRP A 381 -10.00 -0.99 -18.60
CA TRP A 381 -10.25 0.44 -18.47
C TRP A 381 -9.56 1.25 -19.57
N VAL A 382 -8.26 1.02 -19.79
CA VAL A 382 -7.49 1.72 -20.84
C VAL A 382 -8.15 1.54 -22.20
N LYS A 383 -8.44 0.30 -22.59
CA LYS A 383 -9.06 0.00 -23.90
C LYS A 383 -10.43 0.63 -24.06
N SER A 384 -11.20 0.76 -22.95
CA SER A 384 -12.56 1.31 -23.00
C SER A 384 -12.61 2.84 -22.96
N THR A 385 -11.54 3.51 -22.50
CA THR A 385 -11.55 4.97 -22.23
C THR A 385 -10.42 5.74 -22.93
N LYS A 386 -9.80 5.18 -23.94
CA LYS A 386 -8.68 5.80 -24.69
C LYS A 386 -9.10 6.88 -25.68
N GLY A 387 -10.38 7.21 -25.74
CA GLY A 387 -10.93 8.17 -26.71
C GLY A 387 -11.30 7.49 -28.04
N SER A 388 -10.87 8.06 -29.17
CA SER A 388 -11.12 7.47 -30.50
C SER A 388 -10.58 6.06 -30.60
N GLY A 389 -11.32 5.16 -31.23
CA GLY A 389 -10.95 3.75 -31.39
C GLY A 389 -11.04 2.95 -30.08
N ALA A 390 -11.76 3.43 -29.06
CA ALA A 390 -11.98 2.67 -27.84
C ALA A 390 -12.76 1.37 -28.12
N THR A 391 -12.32 0.30 -27.46
CA THR A 391 -13.05 -0.97 -27.48
C THR A 391 -14.34 -0.83 -26.67
N PRO A 392 -15.49 -1.33 -27.15
CA PRO A 392 -16.70 -1.35 -26.35
C PRO A 392 -16.45 -1.98 -24.97
N ALA A 393 -16.87 -1.32 -23.89
CA ALA A 393 -16.51 -1.72 -22.54
C ALA A 393 -16.93 -3.15 -22.21
N ALA A 394 -18.12 -3.59 -22.63
CA ALA A 394 -18.56 -4.98 -22.43
C ALA A 394 -17.59 -6.00 -23.07
N VAL A 395 -16.97 -5.68 -24.20
CA VAL A 395 -15.97 -6.53 -24.87
C VAL A 395 -14.67 -6.51 -24.09
N ALA A 396 -14.18 -5.32 -23.72
CA ALA A 396 -12.93 -5.16 -22.99
C ALA A 396 -12.95 -5.90 -21.64
N PHE A 397 -14.02 -5.76 -20.85
CA PHE A 397 -14.14 -6.42 -19.55
C PHE A 397 -14.34 -7.93 -19.67
N LYS A 398 -15.10 -8.42 -20.67
CA LYS A 398 -15.19 -9.87 -20.95
C LYS A 398 -13.83 -10.45 -21.33
N THR A 399 -13.04 -9.72 -22.14
CA THR A 399 -11.70 -10.16 -22.52
C THR A 399 -10.76 -10.21 -21.30
N ALA A 400 -10.82 -9.20 -20.43
CA ALA A 400 -10.05 -9.17 -19.19
C ALA A 400 -10.42 -10.34 -18.27
N ALA A 401 -11.73 -10.59 -18.05
CA ALA A 401 -12.18 -11.70 -17.20
C ALA A 401 -11.67 -13.07 -17.71
N ARG A 402 -11.69 -13.30 -19.03
CA ARG A 402 -11.15 -14.53 -19.62
C ARG A 402 -9.62 -14.62 -19.46
N ALA A 403 -8.90 -13.52 -19.66
CA ALA A 403 -7.45 -13.50 -19.49
C ALA A 403 -7.06 -13.78 -18.03
N ILE A 404 -7.78 -13.22 -17.08
CA ILE A 404 -7.61 -13.49 -15.65
C ILE A 404 -7.88 -14.96 -15.34
N ALA A 405 -9.01 -15.51 -15.81
CA ALA A 405 -9.37 -16.91 -15.60
C ALA A 405 -8.26 -17.86 -16.12
N ASN A 406 -7.75 -17.60 -17.32
CA ASN A 406 -6.66 -18.40 -17.90
C ASN A 406 -5.34 -18.34 -17.13
N LYS A 407 -5.09 -17.26 -16.37
CA LYS A 407 -3.88 -17.11 -15.54
C LYS A 407 -4.02 -17.73 -14.16
N ILE A 408 -5.25 -17.89 -13.70
CA ILE A 408 -5.56 -18.46 -12.38
C ILE A 408 -5.62 -19.99 -12.43
N GLY A 409 -5.96 -20.57 -13.58
CA GLY A 409 -6.04 -22.00 -13.84
C GLY A 409 -7.46 -22.50 -13.77
#